data_0f0b3ddd931b89a52de50bf92b34255d
#
_entry.id   0f0b3ddd931b89a52de50bf92b34255d
#
_cell.length_a   1.000
_cell.length_b   1.000
_cell.length_c   1.000
_cell.angle_alpha   90.00
_cell.angle_beta   90.00
_cell.angle_gamma   90.00
#
_symmetry.space_group_name_H-M   'P 1'
#
loop_
_entity.id
_entity.type
_entity.pdbx_description
1 polymer ?
#
loop_
_entity_poly.entity_id
_entity_poly.type
_entity_poly.pdbx_seq_one_letter_code
_entity_poly.pdbx_strand_id
1 'polypeptide(L)'
;AAVVDELKNGDFSGIDGVLSVCPYYNKPSQEGLYQHFKAIANATSLPVVLYNVPGRTGINLKPETTCRIARDCKNVVAIKEASGSLEQVDEILKNKPAEFEVISGDDALTYPMIACGAKGVISVIGNALPKEFSRMIRLEFRGEFDAAQKIHHKFTDLYSLLFVDGNPAGVKALLGELGFIESQ
;
A
#
# COMPACT_ATOMS: atom_id res chain seq x y z
N ALA A 1 12.55 2.26 18.69
CA ALA A 1 12.21 2.94 19.92
C ALA A 1 10.70 3.20 19.95
N ALA A 2 10.16 4.39 19.68
CA ALA A 2 8.74 4.70 19.90
C ALA A 2 7.74 3.68 19.32
N VAL A 3 7.84 3.33 18.03
CA VAL A 3 6.91 2.35 17.41
C VAL A 3 6.99 0.96 18.06
N VAL A 4 8.19 0.52 18.46
CA VAL A 4 8.38 -0.77 19.14
C VAL A 4 7.80 -0.74 20.56
N ASP A 5 7.95 0.37 21.25
CA ASP A 5 7.41 0.55 22.59
C ASP A 5 5.87 0.61 22.56
N GLU A 6 5.29 1.26 21.54
CA GLU A 6 3.85 1.29 21.31
C GLU A 6 3.30 -0.10 21.01
N LEU A 7 3.96 -0.87 20.11
CA LEU A 7 3.54 -2.23 19.77
C LEU A 7 3.60 -3.20 20.96
N LYS A 8 4.48 -2.97 21.93
CA LYS A 8 4.61 -3.81 23.14
C LYS A 8 3.64 -3.45 24.25
N ASN A 9 3.26 -2.19 24.36
CA ASN A 9 2.55 -1.65 25.52
C ASN A 9 1.17 -1.07 25.15
N GLY A 10 0.86 -0.89 23.85
CA GLY A 10 -0.43 -0.37 23.40
C GLY A 10 -1.55 -1.40 23.50
N ASP A 11 -2.78 -0.91 23.56
CA ASP A 11 -3.98 -1.76 23.43
C ASP A 11 -4.30 -1.94 21.94
N PHE A 12 -4.19 -3.18 21.46
CA PHE A 12 -4.52 -3.58 20.10
C PHE A 12 -5.77 -4.46 20.02
N SER A 13 -6.65 -4.40 21.02
CA SER A 13 -7.93 -5.12 21.05
C SER A 13 -8.77 -4.73 19.84
N GLY A 14 -9.20 -5.73 19.05
CA GLY A 14 -9.99 -5.51 17.83
C GLY A 14 -9.20 -5.05 16.60
N ILE A 15 -7.86 -5.09 16.67
CA ILE A 15 -6.96 -4.80 15.53
C ILE A 15 -6.49 -6.12 14.92
N ASP A 16 -6.71 -6.29 13.60
CA ASP A 16 -6.35 -7.51 12.87
C ASP A 16 -4.91 -7.48 12.33
N GLY A 17 -4.30 -6.33 12.20
CA GLY A 17 -2.94 -6.19 11.68
C GLY A 17 -2.41 -4.77 11.74
N VAL A 18 -1.12 -4.63 11.50
CA VAL A 18 -0.39 -3.36 11.60
C VAL A 18 0.16 -2.96 10.22
N LEU A 19 -0.16 -1.75 9.77
CA LEU A 19 0.48 -1.13 8.60
C LEU A 19 1.64 -0.25 9.07
N SER A 20 2.88 -0.61 8.69
CA SER A 20 4.08 0.11 9.12
C SER A 20 4.82 0.73 7.93
N VAL A 21 4.89 2.06 7.91
CA VAL A 21 5.60 2.83 6.88
C VAL A 21 7.12 2.80 7.11
N CYS A 22 7.89 2.89 6.01
CA CYS A 22 9.34 3.07 6.09
C CYS A 22 9.67 4.31 6.93
N PRO A 23 10.77 4.27 7.73
CA PRO A 23 11.24 5.46 8.43
C PRO A 23 11.44 6.63 7.46
N TYR A 24 10.87 7.75 7.81
CA TYR A 24 11.03 8.99 7.08
C TYR A 24 12.03 9.91 7.79
N TYR A 25 12.49 10.97 7.12
CA TYR A 25 13.47 11.95 7.60
C TYR A 25 14.90 11.43 7.69
N ASN A 26 15.21 10.39 8.49
CA ASN A 26 16.61 9.89 8.70
C ASN A 26 17.16 9.06 7.53
N LYS A 27 16.32 8.60 6.61
CA LYS A 27 16.72 7.84 5.39
C LYS A 27 17.74 6.73 5.68
N PRO A 28 17.36 5.68 6.43
CA PRO A 28 18.29 4.60 6.78
C PRO A 28 18.74 3.80 5.55
N SER A 29 19.88 3.10 5.67
CA SER A 29 20.32 2.14 4.64
C SER A 29 19.34 0.97 4.50
N GLN A 30 19.50 0.13 3.46
CA GLN A 30 18.68 -1.09 3.30
C GLN A 30 18.81 -2.04 4.49
N GLU A 31 20.01 -2.19 5.06
CA GLU A 31 20.22 -2.94 6.29
C GLU A 31 19.51 -2.29 7.48
N GLY A 32 19.52 -0.96 7.57
CA GLY A 32 18.78 -0.21 8.57
C GLY A 32 17.27 -0.43 8.46
N LEU A 33 16.71 -0.45 7.24
CA LEU A 33 15.30 -0.79 6.98
C LEU A 33 14.98 -2.24 7.41
N TYR A 34 15.83 -3.19 7.06
CA TYR A 34 15.68 -4.57 7.48
C TYR A 34 15.64 -4.70 9.00
N GLN A 35 16.60 -4.12 9.72
CA GLN A 35 16.64 -4.17 11.19
C GLN A 35 15.44 -3.47 11.83
N HIS A 36 14.99 -2.35 11.24
CA HIS A 36 13.80 -1.63 11.70
C HIS A 36 12.55 -2.52 11.61
N PHE A 37 12.26 -3.11 10.46
CA PHE A 37 11.09 -3.95 10.30
C PHE A 37 11.18 -5.28 11.06
N LYS A 38 12.37 -5.84 11.20
CA LYS A 38 12.60 -7.00 12.07
C LYS A 38 12.31 -6.69 13.54
N ALA A 39 12.69 -5.50 14.01
CA ALA A 39 12.37 -5.05 15.37
C ALA A 39 10.85 -4.86 15.57
N ILE A 40 10.14 -4.33 14.56
CA ILE A 40 8.67 -4.21 14.56
C ILE A 40 8.03 -5.60 14.59
N ALA A 41 8.42 -6.49 13.70
CA ALA A 41 7.90 -7.85 13.64
C ALA A 41 8.07 -8.60 14.96
N ASN A 42 9.20 -8.43 15.64
CA ASN A 42 9.48 -9.06 16.94
C ASN A 42 8.72 -8.39 18.11
N ALA A 43 8.13 -7.21 17.92
CA ALA A 43 7.42 -6.48 18.96
C ALA A 43 5.93 -6.81 19.06
N THR A 44 5.38 -7.52 18.06
CA THR A 44 3.96 -7.87 18.01
C THR A 44 3.74 -9.26 17.43
N SER A 45 2.66 -9.93 17.81
CA SER A 45 2.17 -11.15 17.18
C SER A 45 1.19 -10.88 16.03
N LEU A 46 0.74 -9.63 15.86
CA LEU A 46 -0.17 -9.26 14.79
C LEU A 46 0.50 -9.36 13.42
N PRO A 47 -0.26 -9.63 12.35
CA PRO A 47 0.21 -9.48 11.00
C PRO A 47 0.74 -8.08 10.71
N VAL A 48 1.90 -7.98 10.10
CA VAL A 48 2.52 -6.70 9.73
C VAL A 48 2.52 -6.55 8.21
N VAL A 49 2.01 -5.43 7.74
CA VAL A 49 2.07 -4.98 6.35
C VAL A 49 3.12 -3.89 6.25
N LEU A 50 4.15 -4.12 5.44
CA LEU A 50 5.15 -3.10 5.12
C LEU A 50 4.50 -2.00 4.27
N TYR A 51 4.94 -0.75 4.42
CA TYR A 51 4.49 0.34 3.56
C TYR A 51 5.68 1.09 2.95
N ASN A 52 5.85 0.92 1.64
CA ASN A 52 6.86 1.61 0.85
C ASN A 52 6.23 2.76 0.05
N VAL A 53 6.62 4.00 0.37
CA VAL A 53 6.12 5.22 -0.29
C VAL A 53 7.25 6.26 -0.42
N PRO A 54 8.20 6.04 -1.33
CA PRO A 54 9.41 6.87 -1.44
C PRO A 54 9.13 8.35 -1.63
N GLY A 55 8.06 8.71 -2.34
CA GLY A 55 7.65 10.10 -2.55
C GLY A 55 7.31 10.86 -1.26
N ARG A 56 6.98 10.15 -0.17
CA ARG A 56 6.69 10.74 1.15
C ARG A 56 7.82 10.55 2.15
N THR A 57 8.47 9.39 2.13
CA THR A 57 9.50 9.04 3.10
C THR A 57 10.90 9.49 2.69
N GLY A 58 11.11 9.74 1.40
CA GLY A 58 12.43 10.04 0.84
C GLY A 58 13.37 8.83 0.81
N ILE A 59 12.85 7.62 1.05
CA ILE A 59 13.60 6.37 0.98
C ILE A 59 12.79 5.26 0.34
N ASN A 60 13.44 4.42 -0.46
CA ASN A 60 12.84 3.27 -1.12
C ASN A 60 13.26 1.96 -0.43
N LEU A 61 12.28 1.14 -0.06
CA LEU A 61 12.49 -0.24 0.37
C LEU A 61 12.64 -1.10 -0.88
N LYS A 62 13.87 -1.54 -1.17
CA LYS A 62 14.18 -2.31 -2.39
C LYS A 62 13.59 -3.72 -2.36
N PRO A 63 13.35 -4.34 -3.53
CA PRO A 63 12.80 -5.68 -3.65
C PRO A 63 13.54 -6.75 -2.84
N GLU A 64 14.88 -6.74 -2.90
CA GLU A 64 15.71 -7.72 -2.20
C GLU A 64 15.53 -7.61 -0.68
N THR A 65 15.46 -6.37 -0.17
CA THR A 65 15.24 -6.10 1.27
C THR A 65 13.82 -6.50 1.68
N THR A 66 12.82 -6.18 0.88
CA THR A 66 11.42 -6.59 1.08
C THR A 66 11.30 -8.11 1.18
N CYS A 67 11.84 -8.83 0.20
CA CYS A 67 11.80 -10.29 0.17
C CYS A 67 12.61 -10.95 1.29
N ARG A 68 13.72 -10.32 1.73
CA ARG A 68 14.49 -10.77 2.89
C ARG A 68 13.69 -10.64 4.18
N ILE A 69 13.03 -9.49 4.39
CA ILE A 69 12.16 -9.27 5.56
C ILE A 69 11.03 -10.31 5.57
N ALA A 70 10.36 -10.52 4.44
CA ALA A 70 9.26 -11.47 4.31
C ALA A 70 9.69 -12.93 4.61
N ARG A 71 10.91 -13.32 4.24
CA ARG A 71 11.46 -14.65 4.58
C ARG A 71 11.78 -14.81 6.06
N ASP A 72 12.37 -13.78 6.65
CA ASP A 72 12.94 -13.86 8.00
C ASP A 72 11.91 -13.56 9.10
N CYS A 73 10.82 -12.82 8.78
CA CYS A 73 9.79 -12.38 9.72
C CYS A 73 8.43 -12.96 9.32
N LYS A 74 8.02 -14.07 9.93
CA LYS A 74 6.82 -14.83 9.53
C LYS A 74 5.50 -14.10 9.68
N ASN A 75 5.42 -13.12 10.57
CA ASN A 75 4.25 -12.27 10.74
C ASN A 75 4.26 -11.03 9.81
N VAL A 76 5.31 -10.83 9.01
CA VAL A 76 5.29 -9.85 7.92
C VAL A 76 4.63 -10.50 6.70
N VAL A 77 3.37 -10.17 6.46
CA VAL A 77 2.49 -10.91 5.54
C VAL A 77 2.30 -10.24 4.18
N ALA A 78 2.55 -8.92 4.10
CA ALA A 78 2.33 -8.17 2.86
C ALA A 78 3.19 -6.90 2.80
N ILE A 79 3.22 -6.31 1.60
CA ILE A 79 3.67 -4.94 1.38
C ILE A 79 2.58 -4.13 0.67
N LYS A 80 2.28 -2.93 1.19
CA LYS A 80 1.63 -1.85 0.45
C LYS A 80 2.71 -1.12 -0.34
N GLU A 81 2.74 -1.37 -1.66
CA GLU A 81 3.76 -0.84 -2.56
C GLU A 81 3.24 0.42 -3.28
N ALA A 82 3.91 1.54 -3.06
CA ALA A 82 3.58 2.85 -3.62
C ALA A 82 4.84 3.58 -4.12
N SER A 83 5.80 2.84 -4.70
CA SER A 83 7.01 3.44 -5.29
C SER A 83 6.75 4.13 -6.64
N GLY A 84 5.65 3.79 -7.31
CA GLY A 84 5.42 4.23 -8.68
C GLY A 84 6.14 3.39 -9.75
N SER A 85 6.81 2.30 -9.38
CA SER A 85 7.58 1.44 -10.30
C SER A 85 6.96 0.06 -10.44
N LEU A 86 6.39 -0.23 -11.61
CA LEU A 86 5.92 -1.57 -11.95
C LEU A 86 7.06 -2.59 -12.04
N GLU A 87 8.26 -2.17 -12.45
CA GLU A 87 9.44 -3.02 -12.48
C GLU A 87 9.78 -3.52 -11.07
N GLN A 88 9.76 -2.63 -10.06
CA GLN A 88 9.96 -3.00 -8.67
C GLN A 88 8.88 -3.95 -8.16
N VAL A 89 7.62 -3.70 -8.52
CA VAL A 89 6.48 -4.57 -8.19
C VAL A 89 6.69 -5.98 -8.73
N ASP A 90 7.05 -6.09 -10.01
CA ASP A 90 7.28 -7.38 -10.68
C ASP A 90 8.46 -8.14 -10.07
N GLU A 91 9.53 -7.43 -9.73
CA GLU A 91 10.68 -8.02 -9.04
C GLU A 91 10.31 -8.57 -7.65
N ILE A 92 9.48 -7.87 -6.88
CA ILE A 92 8.97 -8.36 -5.59
C ILE A 92 8.09 -9.60 -5.82
N LEU A 93 7.13 -9.54 -6.75
CA LEU A 93 6.22 -10.64 -7.07
C LEU A 93 6.96 -11.91 -7.48
N LYS A 94 8.03 -11.78 -8.28
CA LYS A 94 8.89 -12.89 -8.71
C LYS A 94 9.64 -13.55 -7.57
N ASN A 95 10.13 -12.79 -6.60
CA ASN A 95 11.12 -13.25 -5.60
C ASN A 95 10.54 -13.41 -4.18
N LYS A 96 9.29 -13.03 -3.93
CA LYS A 96 8.63 -13.12 -2.64
C LYS A 96 8.37 -14.56 -2.21
N PRO A 97 8.26 -14.85 -0.89
CA PRO A 97 7.68 -16.09 -0.41
C PRO A 97 6.24 -16.26 -0.90
N ALA A 98 5.77 -17.51 -1.04
CA ALA A 98 4.45 -17.82 -1.58
C ALA A 98 3.31 -17.11 -0.79
N GLU A 99 3.42 -17.08 0.52
CA GLU A 99 2.41 -16.55 1.44
C GLU A 99 2.48 -15.03 1.61
N PHE A 100 3.53 -14.38 1.12
CA PHE A 100 3.67 -12.92 1.21
C PHE A 100 2.91 -12.24 0.07
N GLU A 101 2.15 -11.18 0.36
CA GLU A 101 1.30 -10.54 -0.63
C GLU A 101 1.77 -9.13 -1.00
N VAL A 102 1.54 -8.75 -2.25
CA VAL A 102 1.76 -7.38 -2.75
C VAL A 102 0.40 -6.71 -2.91
N ILE A 103 0.26 -5.55 -2.27
CA ILE A 103 -0.94 -4.71 -2.29
C ILE A 103 -0.56 -3.36 -2.90
N SER A 104 -1.34 -2.86 -3.85
CA SER A 104 -1.12 -1.53 -4.40
C SER A 104 -1.36 -0.44 -3.35
N GLY A 105 -0.48 0.54 -3.32
CA GLY A 105 -0.67 1.80 -2.61
C GLY A 105 -0.85 3.00 -3.54
N ASP A 106 -1.02 2.74 -4.85
CA ASP A 106 -1.14 3.72 -5.93
C ASP A 106 -2.35 3.38 -6.80
N ASP A 107 -3.38 4.22 -6.74
CA ASP A 107 -4.64 3.99 -7.46
C ASP A 107 -4.43 3.92 -8.98
N ALA A 108 -3.55 4.76 -9.55
CA ALA A 108 -3.27 4.80 -10.98
C ALA A 108 -2.54 3.53 -11.47
N LEU A 109 -1.76 2.90 -10.61
CA LEU A 109 -1.02 1.68 -10.93
C LEU A 109 -1.73 0.40 -10.49
N THR A 110 -2.89 0.50 -9.81
CA THR A 110 -3.58 -0.67 -9.28
C THR A 110 -3.96 -1.67 -10.37
N TYR A 111 -4.53 -1.19 -11.50
CA TYR A 111 -4.89 -2.05 -12.62
C TYR A 111 -3.69 -2.86 -13.16
N PRO A 112 -2.58 -2.25 -13.60
CA PRO A 112 -1.44 -3.02 -14.07
C PRO A 112 -0.78 -3.86 -12.96
N MET A 113 -0.79 -3.44 -11.70
CA MET A 113 -0.24 -4.23 -10.60
C MET A 113 -1.02 -5.52 -10.35
N ILE A 114 -2.36 -5.49 -10.43
CA ILE A 114 -3.20 -6.69 -10.29
C ILE A 114 -2.97 -7.62 -11.48
N ALA A 115 -2.85 -7.09 -12.69
CA ALA A 115 -2.50 -7.88 -13.87
C ALA A 115 -1.15 -8.60 -13.73
N CYS A 116 -0.17 -7.98 -13.02
CA CYS A 116 1.11 -8.60 -12.66
C CYS A 116 1.00 -9.61 -11.50
N GLY A 117 -0.09 -9.62 -10.72
CA GLY A 117 -0.28 -10.58 -9.63
C GLY A 117 -0.45 -9.99 -8.22
N ALA A 118 -0.55 -8.67 -8.09
CA ALA A 118 -0.91 -8.03 -6.82
C ALA A 118 -2.31 -8.47 -6.35
N LYS A 119 -2.55 -8.47 -5.04
CA LYS A 119 -3.75 -9.06 -4.42
C LYS A 119 -4.79 -8.05 -3.96
N GLY A 120 -4.56 -6.78 -4.21
CA GLY A 120 -5.53 -5.73 -3.86
C GLY A 120 -4.91 -4.35 -3.81
N VAL A 121 -5.61 -3.44 -3.18
CA VAL A 121 -5.22 -2.04 -3.04
C VAL A 121 -5.67 -1.45 -1.71
N ILE A 122 -4.86 -0.57 -1.15
CA ILE A 122 -5.27 0.37 -0.09
C ILE A 122 -5.34 1.75 -0.75
N SER A 123 -6.54 2.12 -1.15
CA SER A 123 -6.86 3.17 -2.12
C SER A 123 -7.16 4.53 -1.49
N VAL A 124 -6.91 5.60 -2.24
CA VAL A 124 -7.40 6.97 -1.98
C VAL A 124 -8.78 7.15 -2.59
N ILE A 125 -8.95 6.88 -3.90
CA ILE A 125 -10.23 7.05 -4.62
C ILE A 125 -11.33 6.16 -4.05
N GLY A 126 -10.97 5.01 -3.49
CA GLY A 126 -11.89 4.09 -2.85
C GLY A 126 -12.64 4.67 -1.64
N ASN A 127 -12.17 5.79 -1.04
CA ASN A 127 -12.92 6.50 0.00
C ASN A 127 -14.13 7.24 -0.55
N ALA A 128 -14.09 7.73 -1.78
CA ALA A 128 -15.16 8.49 -2.41
C ALA A 128 -16.00 7.63 -3.38
N LEU A 129 -15.37 6.73 -4.12
CA LEU A 129 -16.00 5.92 -5.18
C LEU A 129 -15.75 4.41 -4.97
N PRO A 130 -16.08 3.85 -3.78
CA PRO A 130 -15.74 2.47 -3.41
C PRO A 130 -16.40 1.44 -4.33
N LYS A 131 -17.62 1.70 -4.79
CA LYS A 131 -18.40 0.75 -5.60
C LYS A 131 -17.73 0.51 -6.95
N GLU A 132 -17.42 1.57 -7.68
CA GLU A 132 -16.83 1.50 -9.02
C GLU A 132 -15.39 1.00 -8.96
N PHE A 133 -14.59 1.54 -8.03
CA PHE A 133 -13.20 1.16 -7.90
C PHE A 133 -13.02 -0.30 -7.48
N SER A 134 -13.78 -0.76 -6.49
CA SER A 134 -13.75 -2.17 -6.10
C SER A 134 -14.33 -3.11 -7.17
N ARG A 135 -15.26 -2.62 -8.02
CA ARG A 135 -15.74 -3.39 -9.17
C ARG A 135 -14.62 -3.63 -10.19
N MET A 136 -13.81 -2.63 -10.51
CA MET A 136 -12.64 -2.76 -11.39
C MET A 136 -11.77 -3.94 -10.94
N ILE A 137 -11.37 -3.93 -9.67
CA ILE A 137 -10.48 -4.95 -9.09
C ILE A 137 -11.11 -6.34 -9.13
N ARG A 138 -12.41 -6.45 -8.81
CA ARG A 138 -13.12 -7.74 -8.88
C ARG A 138 -13.24 -8.28 -10.32
N LEU A 139 -13.35 -7.42 -11.32
CA LEU A 139 -13.33 -7.82 -12.72
C LEU A 139 -11.97 -8.39 -13.11
N GLU A 140 -10.88 -7.77 -12.69
CA GLU A 140 -9.53 -8.28 -12.94
C GLU A 140 -9.31 -9.67 -12.31
N PHE A 141 -9.74 -9.87 -11.06
CA PHE A 141 -9.65 -11.18 -10.41
C PHE A 141 -10.50 -12.27 -11.07
N ARG A 142 -11.48 -11.89 -11.91
CA ARG A 142 -12.23 -12.82 -12.77
C ARG A 142 -11.64 -13.01 -14.16
N GLY A 143 -10.54 -12.33 -14.48
CA GLY A 143 -9.95 -12.33 -15.83
C GLY A 143 -10.68 -11.43 -16.82
N GLU A 144 -11.62 -10.61 -16.38
CA GLU A 144 -12.40 -9.68 -17.22
C GLU A 144 -11.65 -8.35 -17.43
N PHE A 145 -10.43 -8.43 -17.93
CA PHE A 145 -9.50 -7.29 -18.04
C PHE A 145 -10.04 -6.15 -18.91
N ASP A 146 -10.69 -6.43 -20.04
CA ASP A 146 -11.25 -5.38 -20.91
C ASP A 146 -12.33 -4.57 -20.21
N ALA A 147 -13.15 -5.20 -19.38
CA ALA A 147 -14.20 -4.53 -18.63
C ALA A 147 -13.60 -3.70 -17.47
N ALA A 148 -12.57 -4.20 -16.81
CA ALA A 148 -11.81 -3.49 -15.78
C ALA A 148 -11.08 -2.28 -16.35
N GLN A 149 -10.43 -2.42 -17.51
CA GLN A 149 -9.72 -1.34 -18.20
C GLN A 149 -10.63 -0.16 -18.52
N LYS A 150 -11.86 -0.41 -18.96
CA LYS A 150 -12.85 0.66 -19.19
C LYS A 150 -13.16 1.47 -17.95
N ILE A 151 -13.16 0.83 -16.77
CA ILE A 151 -13.33 1.53 -15.50
C ILE A 151 -12.05 2.29 -15.14
N HIS A 152 -10.89 1.66 -15.27
CA HIS A 152 -9.59 2.30 -15.05
C HIS A 152 -9.45 3.60 -15.85
N HIS A 153 -9.75 3.57 -17.13
CA HIS A 153 -9.66 4.74 -18.00
C HIS A 153 -10.63 5.87 -17.61
N LYS A 154 -11.80 5.56 -17.04
CA LYS A 154 -12.70 6.59 -16.51
C LYS A 154 -12.11 7.38 -15.33
N PHE A 155 -11.18 6.78 -14.60
CA PHE A 155 -10.54 7.39 -13.45
C PHE A 155 -9.20 8.05 -13.75
N THR A 156 -8.69 7.96 -14.99
CA THR A 156 -7.33 8.42 -15.34
C THR A 156 -7.08 9.87 -14.92
N ASP A 157 -8.00 10.78 -15.26
CA ASP A 157 -7.86 12.19 -14.91
C ASP A 157 -8.01 12.43 -13.39
N LEU A 158 -8.91 11.64 -12.75
CA LEU A 158 -9.17 11.77 -11.33
C LEU A 158 -7.98 11.33 -10.47
N TYR A 159 -7.22 10.32 -10.91
CA TYR A 159 -6.01 9.90 -10.18
C TYR A 159 -5.02 11.05 -9.95
N SER A 160 -4.79 11.88 -10.98
CA SER A 160 -3.91 13.05 -10.83
C SER A 160 -4.57 14.18 -10.06
N LEU A 161 -5.85 14.46 -10.31
CA LEU A 161 -6.58 15.53 -9.63
C LEU A 161 -6.62 15.38 -8.10
N LEU A 162 -6.75 14.13 -7.61
CA LEU A 162 -6.76 13.84 -6.17
C LEU A 162 -5.44 14.20 -5.46
N PHE A 163 -4.37 14.48 -6.20
CA PHE A 163 -3.04 14.77 -5.64
C PHE A 163 -2.49 16.17 -5.99
N VAL A 164 -3.24 17.01 -6.72
CA VAL A 164 -2.81 18.37 -7.09
C VAL A 164 -2.38 19.17 -5.85
N ASP A 165 -3.24 19.21 -4.84
CA ASP A 165 -2.95 19.87 -3.55
C ASP A 165 -2.54 18.86 -2.45
N GLY A 166 -2.14 17.67 -2.88
CA GLY A 166 -1.75 16.56 -2.00
C GLY A 166 -2.94 15.78 -1.45
N ASN A 167 -2.64 14.63 -0.86
CA ASN A 167 -3.61 13.79 -0.18
C ASN A 167 -3.47 14.00 1.34
N PRO A 168 -4.58 14.27 2.11
CA PRO A 168 -5.99 13.96 1.77
C PRO A 168 -6.81 15.13 1.19
N ALA A 169 -6.21 16.29 0.82
CA ALA A 169 -6.98 17.45 0.37
C ALA A 169 -7.89 17.11 -0.83
N GLY A 170 -7.37 16.50 -1.89
CA GLY A 170 -8.12 16.15 -3.09
C GLY A 170 -9.29 15.20 -2.83
N VAL A 171 -9.10 14.14 -2.05
CA VAL A 171 -10.19 13.20 -1.74
C VAL A 171 -11.25 13.82 -0.84
N LYS A 172 -10.89 14.75 0.07
CA LYS A 172 -11.87 15.50 0.87
C LYS A 172 -12.68 16.45 0.00
N ALA A 173 -12.05 17.15 -0.96
CA ALA A 173 -12.77 17.96 -1.93
C ALA A 173 -13.78 17.14 -2.74
N LEU A 174 -13.35 15.98 -3.26
CA LEU A 174 -14.25 15.07 -3.98
C LEU A 174 -15.42 14.59 -3.11
N LEU A 175 -15.19 14.25 -1.85
CA LEU A 175 -16.26 13.87 -0.91
C LEU A 175 -17.23 15.01 -0.65
N GLY A 176 -16.75 16.26 -0.59
CA GLY A 176 -17.59 17.47 -0.48
C GLY A 176 -18.47 17.67 -1.71
N GLU A 177 -17.90 17.57 -2.92
CA GLU A 177 -18.64 17.66 -4.18
C GLU A 177 -19.71 16.56 -4.32
N LEU A 178 -19.46 15.37 -3.77
CA LEU A 178 -20.41 14.28 -3.73
C LEU A 178 -21.45 14.41 -2.59
N GLY A 179 -21.34 15.42 -1.73
CA GLY A 179 -22.27 15.67 -0.63
C GLY A 179 -22.13 14.70 0.56
N PHE A 180 -21.00 14.00 0.69
CA PHE A 180 -20.75 13.10 1.82
C PHE A 180 -20.20 13.81 3.06
N ILE A 181 -19.53 14.94 2.87
CA ILE A 181 -19.02 15.79 3.95
C ILE A 181 -19.29 17.25 3.62
N GLU A 182 -19.33 18.11 4.65
CA GLU A 182 -19.36 19.56 4.43
C GLU A 182 -18.00 20.01 3.86
N SER A 183 -18.03 20.82 2.78
CA SER A 183 -16.82 21.41 2.23
C SER A 183 -16.28 22.46 3.22
N GLN A 184 -15.02 22.31 3.62
CA GLN A 184 -14.30 23.33 4.41
C GLN A 184 -13.34 24.08 3.53
#